data_a81095f8524bea09983f491dfced9860
#
_entry.id   a81095f8524bea09983f491dfced9860
#
_cell.length_a   1.000
_cell.length_b   1.000
_cell.length_c   1.000
_cell.angle_alpha   90.00
_cell.angle_beta   90.00
_cell.angle_gamma   90.00
#
_symmetry.space_group_name_H-M   'P 1'
#
loop_
_entity.id
_entity.type
_entity.pdbx_description
1 polymer ?
#
loop_
_entity_poly.entity_id
_entity_poly.type
_entity_poly.pdbx_seq_one_letter_code
_entity_poly.pdbx_strand_id
1 'polypeptide(L)'
;VSIHRLIAKLPTIAAYSYKKSFGQPFVYPQNDLNYCQNFLQMMFAVPSEPYEIDPDFVAALNLLLIVHADHEQNCSTSTVRMVGSANSNLFASIAAGICALWGPLHGGANEACVNMLEQIIEDGGNVQKYVDMAKDKNSGFRLMGFGHRVYKNHDPRARIIKGACDRLLDKMETRDPLFDVAQQLEEVALEDPYFIEKRLYPNVDFYSGVIYRALGIPQQMFTVLFAIGRLPGWIAHWVEMHDSPTKRICRPRQIYTGPTERKFVAVDDR
;
A
#
# COMPACT_ATOMS: atom_id res chain seq x y z
N VAL A 1 3.84 24.85 9.81
CA VAL A 1 2.47 25.06 9.28
C VAL A 1 2.16 24.10 8.12
N SER A 2 3.02 24.02 7.07
CA SER A 2 2.74 23.18 5.89
C SER A 2 2.64 21.69 6.20
N ILE A 3 3.48 21.16 7.10
CA ILE A 3 3.48 19.77 7.54
C ILE A 3 2.12 19.40 8.15
N HIS A 4 1.67 20.17 9.15
CA HIS A 4 0.38 19.90 9.81
C HIS A 4 -0.80 19.99 8.83
N ARG A 5 -0.75 20.96 7.90
CA ARG A 5 -1.79 21.10 6.87
C ARG A 5 -1.84 19.89 5.93
N LEU A 6 -0.69 19.37 5.52
CA LEU A 6 -0.61 18.17 4.67
C LEU A 6 -1.23 16.96 5.37
N ILE A 7 -0.79 16.67 6.60
CA ILE A 7 -1.30 15.54 7.37
C ILE A 7 -2.81 15.65 7.58
N ALA A 8 -3.31 16.84 7.95
CA ALA A 8 -4.73 17.05 8.20
C ALA A 8 -5.59 17.02 6.93
N LYS A 9 -5.05 17.44 5.77
CA LYS A 9 -5.82 17.58 4.53
C LYS A 9 -5.86 16.32 3.67
N LEU A 10 -4.84 15.48 3.73
CA LEU A 10 -4.75 14.32 2.84
C LEU A 10 -5.94 13.34 3.00
N PRO A 11 -6.41 13.00 4.22
CA PRO A 11 -7.61 12.17 4.38
C PRO A 11 -8.87 12.79 3.78
N THR A 12 -9.02 14.11 3.93
CA THR A 12 -10.16 14.84 3.34
C THR A 12 -10.11 14.79 1.81
N ILE A 13 -8.93 15.01 1.22
CA ILE A 13 -8.74 14.92 -0.24
C ILE A 13 -9.08 13.51 -0.73
N ALA A 14 -8.60 12.48 -0.03
CA ALA A 14 -8.85 11.08 -0.36
C ALA A 14 -10.34 10.73 -0.29
N ALA A 15 -11.01 11.04 0.82
CA ALA A 15 -12.43 10.78 1.00
C ALA A 15 -13.28 11.53 -0.02
N TYR A 16 -12.94 12.80 -0.31
CA TYR A 16 -13.68 13.60 -1.31
C TYR A 16 -13.45 13.08 -2.73
N SER A 17 -12.25 12.61 -3.06
CA SER A 17 -11.97 11.99 -4.34
C SER A 17 -12.83 10.73 -4.53
N TYR A 18 -12.93 9.90 -3.48
CA TYR A 18 -13.82 8.75 -3.46
C TYR A 18 -15.30 9.15 -3.66
N LYS A 19 -15.81 10.06 -2.82
CA LYS A 19 -17.18 10.54 -2.92
C LYS A 19 -17.53 11.09 -4.31
N LYS A 20 -16.61 11.88 -4.88
CA LYS A 20 -16.79 12.44 -6.21
C LYS A 20 -16.86 11.35 -7.29
N SER A 21 -16.05 10.29 -7.21
CA SER A 21 -16.03 9.21 -8.20
C SER A 21 -17.35 8.43 -8.26
N PHE A 22 -18.09 8.40 -7.16
CA PHE A 22 -19.42 7.76 -7.06
C PHE A 22 -20.61 8.75 -7.16
N GLY A 23 -20.33 10.03 -7.39
CA GLY A 23 -21.38 11.04 -7.47
C GLY A 23 -22.07 11.31 -6.14
N GLN A 24 -21.44 11.01 -5.01
CA GLN A 24 -21.99 11.22 -3.68
C GLN A 24 -21.61 12.60 -3.13
N PRO A 25 -22.47 13.20 -2.27
CA PRO A 25 -22.18 14.47 -1.63
C PRO A 25 -21.01 14.37 -0.66
N PHE A 26 -20.26 15.46 -0.52
CA PHE A 26 -19.18 15.54 0.45
C PHE A 26 -19.71 15.63 1.87
N VAL A 27 -19.10 14.88 2.77
CA VAL A 27 -19.29 14.97 4.21
C VAL A 27 -18.07 15.65 4.82
N TYR A 28 -18.28 16.72 5.56
CA TYR A 28 -17.19 17.50 6.16
C TYR A 28 -16.61 16.82 7.41
N PRO A 29 -15.32 17.02 7.70
CA PRO A 29 -14.73 16.54 8.94
C PRO A 29 -15.35 17.20 10.17
N GLN A 30 -15.44 16.47 11.26
CA GLN A 30 -15.98 16.92 12.54
C GLN A 30 -14.85 17.06 13.56
N ASN A 31 -14.94 18.08 14.43
CA ASN A 31 -13.85 18.41 15.36
C ASN A 31 -13.77 17.48 16.58
N ASP A 32 -14.82 16.77 16.88
CA ASP A 32 -14.94 15.81 17.98
C ASP A 32 -14.47 14.40 17.60
N LEU A 33 -14.26 14.15 16.31
CA LEU A 33 -13.77 12.88 15.81
C LEU A 33 -12.24 12.86 15.66
N ASN A 34 -11.61 11.71 15.99
CA ASN A 34 -10.20 11.51 15.72
C ASN A 34 -9.91 11.32 14.22
N TYR A 35 -8.63 11.17 13.87
CA TYR A 35 -8.16 11.08 12.49
C TYR A 35 -8.82 9.96 11.67
N CYS A 36 -8.85 8.74 12.21
CA CYS A 36 -9.42 7.58 11.55
C CYS A 36 -10.96 7.63 11.53
N GLN A 37 -11.58 8.08 12.62
CA GLN A 37 -13.01 8.29 12.68
C GLN A 37 -13.47 9.30 11.63
N ASN A 38 -12.77 10.44 11.52
CA ASN A 38 -13.06 11.45 10.51
C ASN A 38 -12.94 10.90 9.09
N PHE A 39 -11.89 10.10 8.82
CA PHE A 39 -11.72 9.51 7.50
C PHE A 39 -12.88 8.58 7.14
N LEU A 40 -13.26 7.65 8.05
CA LEU A 40 -14.38 6.74 7.83
C LEU A 40 -15.70 7.50 7.67
N GLN A 41 -15.94 8.49 8.52
CA GLN A 41 -17.12 9.37 8.44
C GLN A 41 -17.20 10.08 7.08
N MET A 42 -16.12 10.73 6.65
CA MET A 42 -16.08 11.43 5.36
C MET A 42 -16.23 10.49 4.16
N MET A 43 -15.72 9.26 4.28
CA MET A 43 -15.74 8.29 3.20
C MET A 43 -17.10 7.61 3.05
N PHE A 44 -17.72 7.20 4.16
CA PHE A 44 -18.90 6.32 4.13
C PHE A 44 -20.21 7.00 4.47
N ALA A 45 -20.22 8.03 5.32
CA ALA A 45 -21.45 8.70 5.70
C ALA A 45 -22.13 9.35 4.50
N VAL A 46 -23.46 9.34 4.51
CA VAL A 46 -24.30 10.07 3.57
C VAL A 46 -25.22 11.03 4.36
N PRO A 47 -25.58 12.20 3.81
CA PRO A 47 -26.36 13.17 4.57
C PRO A 47 -27.76 12.69 4.98
N SER A 48 -28.30 11.69 4.28
CA SER A 48 -29.66 11.18 4.49
C SER A 48 -29.77 10.16 5.62
N GLU A 49 -28.64 9.59 6.08
CA GLU A 49 -28.66 8.51 7.05
C GLU A 49 -27.55 8.70 8.10
N PRO A 50 -27.82 8.34 9.37
CA PRO A 50 -26.78 8.28 10.38
C PRO A 50 -25.71 7.24 9.99
N TYR A 51 -24.44 7.57 10.18
CA TYR A 51 -23.34 6.62 10.04
C TYR A 51 -22.76 6.32 11.41
N GLU A 52 -22.84 5.07 11.83
CA GLU A 52 -22.25 4.60 13.07
C GLU A 52 -20.81 4.16 12.81
N ILE A 53 -19.88 4.79 13.51
CA ILE A 53 -18.45 4.49 13.37
C ILE A 53 -18.11 3.30 14.27
N ASP A 54 -17.80 2.15 13.67
CA ASP A 54 -17.38 0.97 14.41
C ASP A 54 -15.98 1.19 15.03
N PRO A 55 -15.83 1.06 16.36
CA PRO A 55 -14.54 1.27 17.03
C PRO A 55 -13.47 0.24 16.63
N ASP A 56 -13.83 -0.96 16.23
CA ASP A 56 -12.87 -1.98 15.76
C ASP A 56 -12.36 -1.62 14.37
N PHE A 57 -13.20 -1.05 13.50
CA PHE A 57 -12.79 -0.51 12.21
C PHE A 57 -11.80 0.64 12.38
N VAL A 58 -12.08 1.54 13.33
CA VAL A 58 -11.16 2.64 13.68
C VAL A 58 -9.83 2.09 14.16
N ALA A 59 -9.84 1.11 15.06
CA ALA A 59 -8.63 0.51 15.61
C ALA A 59 -7.79 -0.19 14.53
N ALA A 60 -8.43 -0.94 13.65
CA ALA A 60 -7.76 -1.62 12.55
C ALA A 60 -7.16 -0.63 11.54
N LEU A 61 -7.93 0.39 11.13
CA LEU A 61 -7.44 1.44 10.24
C LEU A 61 -6.26 2.20 10.86
N ASN A 62 -6.36 2.57 12.14
CA ASN A 62 -5.28 3.26 12.83
C ASN A 62 -4.01 2.41 12.86
N LEU A 63 -4.12 1.12 13.15
CA LEU A 63 -2.99 0.20 13.13
C LEU A 63 -2.36 0.11 11.74
N LEU A 64 -3.18 -0.02 10.68
CA LEU A 64 -2.69 -0.04 9.30
C LEU A 64 -1.94 1.24 8.94
N LEU A 65 -2.47 2.41 9.29
CA LEU A 65 -1.78 3.68 9.02
C LEU A 65 -0.44 3.77 9.75
N ILE A 66 -0.36 3.28 11.00
CA ILE A 66 0.89 3.27 11.78
C ILE A 66 1.94 2.36 11.13
N VAL A 67 1.59 1.14 10.78
CA VAL A 67 2.57 0.19 10.20
C VAL A 67 3.02 0.55 8.80
N HIS A 68 2.25 1.40 8.10
CA HIS A 68 2.62 1.93 6.80
C HIS A 68 3.40 3.26 6.87
N ALA A 69 3.52 3.89 8.05
CA ALA A 69 4.05 5.24 8.19
C ALA A 69 5.47 5.39 7.62
N ASP A 70 6.35 4.42 7.84
CA ASP A 70 7.69 4.43 7.26
C ASP A 70 8.19 3.02 6.94
N HIS A 71 9.05 2.93 5.95
CA HIS A 71 9.82 1.72 5.61
C HIS A 71 11.08 2.09 4.84
N GLU A 72 11.98 2.81 5.47
CA GLU A 72 13.28 3.23 4.92
C GLU A 72 13.14 3.99 3.59
N GLN A 73 14.20 3.98 2.78
CA GLN A 73 14.21 4.63 1.47
C GLN A 73 13.69 3.68 0.36
N ASN A 74 12.42 3.29 0.46
CA ASN A 74 11.72 2.64 -0.65
C ASN A 74 11.56 3.58 -1.85
N CYS A 75 10.98 3.09 -2.95
CA CYS A 75 10.88 3.84 -4.21
C CYS A 75 10.25 5.23 -4.03
N SER A 76 9.09 5.34 -3.37
CA SER A 76 8.42 6.64 -3.19
C SER A 76 9.17 7.57 -2.22
N THR A 77 9.72 7.03 -1.13
CA THR A 77 10.53 7.81 -0.18
C THR A 77 11.80 8.33 -0.84
N SER A 78 12.48 7.50 -1.63
CA SER A 78 13.65 7.92 -2.42
C SER A 78 13.28 9.01 -3.43
N THR A 79 12.10 8.92 -4.05
CA THR A 79 11.59 9.95 -4.98
C THR A 79 11.34 11.27 -4.26
N VAL A 80 10.72 11.25 -3.07
CA VAL A 80 10.52 12.46 -2.23
C VAL A 80 11.86 13.10 -1.89
N ARG A 81 12.85 12.32 -1.47
CA ARG A 81 14.20 12.81 -1.16
C ARG A 81 14.89 13.35 -2.41
N MET A 82 14.78 12.66 -3.53
CA MET A 82 15.40 13.09 -4.80
C MET A 82 14.86 14.45 -5.24
N VAL A 83 13.54 14.61 -5.30
CA VAL A 83 12.88 15.86 -5.69
C VAL A 83 13.19 16.96 -4.68
N GLY A 84 13.08 16.67 -3.39
CA GLY A 84 13.38 17.62 -2.31
C GLY A 84 14.84 18.06 -2.29
N SER A 85 15.79 17.22 -2.73
CA SER A 85 17.22 17.55 -2.77
C SER A 85 17.54 18.74 -3.70
N ALA A 86 16.68 18.99 -4.69
CA ALA A 86 16.74 20.14 -5.56
C ALA A 86 16.14 21.43 -4.95
N ASN A 87 15.85 21.45 -3.65
CA ASN A 87 15.12 22.51 -2.94
C ASN A 87 13.66 22.71 -3.41
N SER A 88 13.06 21.69 -4.02
CA SER A 88 11.64 21.71 -4.30
C SER A 88 10.84 21.75 -2.99
N ASN A 89 9.69 22.43 -3.01
CA ASN A 89 8.87 22.56 -1.82
C ASN A 89 8.28 21.21 -1.38
N LEU A 90 7.81 21.14 -0.14
CA LEU A 90 7.27 19.93 0.47
C LEU A 90 6.11 19.34 -0.36
N PHE A 91 5.18 20.17 -0.85
CA PHE A 91 4.01 19.69 -1.60
C PHE A 91 4.40 19.03 -2.92
N ALA A 92 5.33 19.64 -3.67
CA ALA A 92 5.85 19.07 -4.93
C ALA A 92 6.56 17.72 -4.67
N SER A 93 7.38 17.65 -3.61
CA SER A 93 8.10 16.44 -3.25
C SER A 93 7.14 15.31 -2.85
N ILE A 94 6.09 15.61 -2.06
CA ILE A 94 5.07 14.64 -1.69
C ILE A 94 4.24 14.19 -2.91
N ALA A 95 3.85 15.11 -3.80
CA ALA A 95 3.15 14.76 -5.04
C ALA A 95 3.97 13.78 -5.90
N ALA A 96 5.28 13.99 -6.02
CA ALA A 96 6.17 13.06 -6.71
C ALA A 96 6.25 11.69 -6.01
N GLY A 97 6.26 11.67 -4.66
CA GLY A 97 6.17 10.45 -3.87
C GLY A 97 4.88 9.66 -4.13
N ILE A 98 3.75 10.36 -4.20
CA ILE A 98 2.44 9.75 -4.54
C ILE A 98 2.49 9.16 -5.96
N CYS A 99 3.04 9.87 -6.95
CA CYS A 99 3.20 9.35 -8.30
C CYS A 99 4.05 8.06 -8.35
N ALA A 100 5.13 8.02 -7.57
CA ALA A 100 5.96 6.82 -7.48
C ALA A 100 5.25 5.67 -6.75
N LEU A 101 4.45 5.97 -5.70
CA LEU A 101 3.68 4.99 -4.98
C LEU A 101 2.57 4.37 -5.84
N TRP A 102 1.97 5.15 -6.72
CA TRP A 102 0.89 4.70 -7.59
C TRP A 102 1.29 3.59 -8.57
N GLY A 103 2.57 3.42 -8.83
CA GLY A 103 3.07 2.35 -9.71
C GLY A 103 2.71 0.95 -9.20
N PRO A 104 2.25 0.02 -10.06
CA PRO A 104 1.79 -1.32 -9.67
C PRO A 104 2.88 -2.17 -9.00
N LEU A 105 4.14 -1.88 -9.26
CA LEU A 105 5.28 -2.56 -8.61
C LEU A 105 5.62 -2.03 -7.21
N HIS A 106 4.91 -0.99 -6.73
CA HIS A 106 5.15 -0.40 -5.42
C HIS A 106 3.88 -0.37 -4.57
N GLY A 107 2.95 0.55 -4.81
CA GLY A 107 1.76 0.69 -3.98
C GLY A 107 0.59 -0.23 -4.35
N GLY A 108 0.68 -0.96 -5.46
CA GLY A 108 -0.39 -1.86 -5.93
C GLY A 108 -0.30 -3.30 -5.40
N ALA A 109 0.61 -3.61 -4.47
CA ALA A 109 0.84 -4.99 -4.05
C ALA A 109 -0.33 -5.59 -3.27
N ASN A 110 -0.99 -4.82 -2.40
CA ASN A 110 -2.16 -5.28 -1.65
C ASN A 110 -3.41 -5.43 -2.53
N GLU A 111 -3.60 -4.56 -3.52
CA GLU A 111 -4.64 -4.71 -4.55
C GLU A 111 -4.40 -5.99 -5.37
N ALA A 112 -3.17 -6.20 -5.82
CA ALA A 112 -2.81 -7.42 -6.56
C ALA A 112 -3.01 -8.69 -5.72
N CYS A 113 -2.82 -8.62 -4.40
CA CYS A 113 -3.09 -9.71 -3.49
C CYS A 113 -4.58 -10.06 -3.45
N VAL A 114 -5.45 -9.07 -3.27
CA VAL A 114 -6.90 -9.28 -3.24
C VAL A 114 -7.41 -9.78 -4.60
N ASN A 115 -6.94 -9.23 -5.71
CA ASN A 115 -7.27 -9.71 -7.06
C ASN A 115 -6.89 -11.20 -7.25
N MET A 116 -5.74 -11.60 -6.73
CA MET A 116 -5.32 -13.01 -6.76
C MET A 116 -6.27 -13.90 -5.93
N LEU A 117 -6.67 -13.47 -4.75
CA LEU A 117 -7.63 -14.22 -3.92
C LEU A 117 -8.99 -14.32 -4.59
N GLU A 118 -9.49 -13.25 -5.20
CA GLU A 118 -10.73 -13.25 -5.99
C GLU A 118 -10.62 -14.20 -7.19
N GLN A 119 -9.50 -14.21 -7.91
CA GLN A 119 -9.26 -15.16 -9.00
C GLN A 119 -9.28 -16.62 -8.53
N ILE A 120 -8.73 -16.91 -7.36
CA ILE A 120 -8.79 -18.27 -6.78
C ILE A 120 -10.25 -18.67 -6.51
N ILE A 121 -11.06 -17.75 -5.99
CA ILE A 121 -12.50 -17.99 -5.72
C ILE A 121 -13.26 -18.24 -7.02
N GLU A 122 -13.08 -17.39 -8.02
CA GLU A 122 -13.73 -17.51 -9.34
C GLU A 122 -13.40 -18.83 -10.03
N ASP A 123 -12.21 -19.36 -9.80
CA ASP A 123 -11.74 -20.64 -10.33
C ASP A 123 -12.12 -21.84 -9.43
N GLY A 124 -13.09 -21.66 -8.53
CA GLY A 124 -13.65 -22.72 -7.70
C GLY A 124 -12.93 -22.94 -6.35
N GLY A 125 -12.09 -22.00 -5.91
CA GLY A 125 -11.45 -22.02 -4.58
C GLY A 125 -10.31 -23.05 -4.43
N ASN A 126 -9.76 -23.56 -5.52
CA ASN A 126 -8.69 -24.57 -5.47
C ASN A 126 -7.32 -23.92 -5.17
N VAL A 127 -7.04 -23.68 -3.90
CA VAL A 127 -5.78 -23.09 -3.41
C VAL A 127 -4.56 -23.91 -3.87
N GLN A 128 -4.65 -25.25 -3.83
CA GLN A 128 -3.51 -26.11 -4.19
C GLN A 128 -3.07 -25.92 -5.65
N LYS A 129 -4.00 -25.72 -6.56
CA LYS A 129 -3.69 -25.41 -7.97
C LYS A 129 -2.77 -24.18 -8.09
N TYR A 130 -3.07 -23.11 -7.35
CA TYR A 130 -2.30 -21.87 -7.38
C TYR A 130 -0.95 -21.99 -6.66
N VAL A 131 -0.89 -22.78 -5.62
CA VAL A 131 0.37 -23.16 -4.96
C VAL A 131 1.28 -23.91 -5.93
N ASP A 132 0.77 -24.86 -6.68
CA ASP A 132 1.53 -25.61 -7.66
C ASP A 132 1.99 -24.72 -8.83
N MET A 133 1.12 -23.81 -9.29
CA MET A 133 1.51 -22.79 -10.27
C MET A 133 2.64 -21.87 -9.76
N ALA A 134 2.61 -21.49 -8.49
CA ALA A 134 3.65 -20.66 -7.90
C ALA A 134 5.00 -21.37 -7.78
N LYS A 135 4.99 -22.71 -7.68
CA LYS A 135 6.21 -23.57 -7.68
C LYS A 135 6.78 -23.76 -9.09
N ASP A 136 5.93 -23.75 -10.11
CA ASP A 136 6.38 -23.90 -11.50
C ASP A 136 6.93 -22.58 -12.05
N LYS A 137 8.24 -22.55 -12.33
CA LYS A 137 8.92 -21.38 -12.90
C LYS A 137 8.41 -20.99 -14.30
N ASN A 138 7.79 -21.91 -15.03
CA ASN A 138 7.29 -21.68 -16.38
C ASN A 138 5.85 -21.13 -16.39
N SER A 139 5.13 -21.21 -15.27
CA SER A 139 3.75 -20.73 -15.18
C SER A 139 3.63 -19.22 -15.31
N GLY A 140 4.69 -18.46 -14.97
CA GLY A 140 4.68 -17.01 -14.86
C GLY A 140 3.84 -16.48 -13.68
N PHE A 141 3.17 -17.35 -12.93
CA PHE A 141 2.36 -17.00 -11.79
C PHE A 141 3.22 -16.68 -10.55
N ARG A 142 2.78 -15.68 -9.79
CA ARG A 142 3.40 -15.32 -8.51
C ARG A 142 2.34 -15.21 -7.44
N LEU A 143 2.62 -15.78 -6.27
CA LEU A 143 1.83 -15.51 -5.06
C LEU A 143 2.06 -14.08 -4.62
N MET A 144 1.03 -13.25 -4.78
CA MET A 144 1.05 -11.86 -4.32
C MET A 144 0.83 -11.81 -2.81
N GLY A 145 1.51 -10.88 -2.14
CA GLY A 145 1.45 -10.78 -0.68
C GLY A 145 2.38 -11.74 0.08
N PHE A 146 3.27 -12.45 -0.61
CA PHE A 146 4.23 -13.39 -0.02
C PHE A 146 5.68 -13.00 -0.29
N GLY A 147 6.52 -13.18 0.74
CA GLY A 147 7.92 -12.80 0.69
C GLY A 147 8.15 -11.30 0.82
N HIS A 148 9.40 -10.90 1.00
CA HIS A 148 9.77 -9.50 1.12
C HIS A 148 11.19 -9.25 0.61
N ARG A 149 11.42 -8.09 -0.02
CA ARG A 149 12.74 -7.76 -0.56
C ARG A 149 13.81 -7.55 0.52
N VAL A 150 13.42 -6.96 1.64
CA VAL A 150 14.31 -6.63 2.77
C VAL A 150 14.31 -7.76 3.79
N TYR A 151 13.13 -8.17 4.28
CA TYR A 151 13.03 -9.21 5.29
C TYR A 151 13.33 -10.58 4.69
N LYS A 152 14.31 -11.27 5.28
CA LYS A 152 14.68 -12.63 4.90
C LYS A 152 13.97 -13.69 5.76
N ASN A 153 13.00 -13.25 6.54
CA ASN A 153 12.15 -14.06 7.40
C ASN A 153 10.76 -13.43 7.42
N HIS A 154 9.95 -13.68 8.45
CA HIS A 154 8.64 -13.07 8.60
C HIS A 154 8.71 -11.54 8.63
N ASP A 155 7.79 -10.88 7.94
CA ASP A 155 7.59 -9.43 8.04
C ASP A 155 7.03 -9.11 9.45
N PRO A 156 7.74 -8.34 10.29
CA PRO A 156 7.29 -8.05 11.66
C PRO A 156 5.95 -7.31 11.68
N ARG A 157 5.64 -6.53 10.63
CA ARG A 157 4.37 -5.82 10.49
C ARG A 157 3.22 -6.79 10.25
N ALA A 158 3.43 -7.82 9.42
CA ALA A 158 2.43 -8.84 9.11
C ALA A 158 1.91 -9.52 10.37
N ARG A 159 2.81 -9.87 11.32
CA ARG A 159 2.43 -10.48 12.61
C ARG A 159 1.50 -9.58 13.44
N ILE A 160 1.77 -8.27 13.44
CA ILE A 160 0.96 -7.30 14.19
C ILE A 160 -0.43 -7.16 13.53
N ILE A 161 -0.46 -7.06 12.20
CA ILE A 161 -1.70 -6.87 11.44
C ILE A 161 -2.56 -8.12 11.46
N LYS A 162 -1.95 -9.32 11.42
CA LYS A 162 -2.68 -10.58 11.49
C LYS A 162 -3.62 -10.63 12.70
N GLY A 163 -3.15 -10.28 13.89
CA GLY A 163 -3.99 -10.25 15.08
C GLY A 163 -5.16 -9.26 15.03
N ALA A 164 -5.04 -8.19 14.26
CA ALA A 164 -6.15 -7.28 13.99
C ALA A 164 -7.12 -7.86 12.94
N CYS A 165 -6.58 -8.54 11.93
CA CYS A 165 -7.35 -9.24 10.92
C CYS A 165 -8.24 -10.31 11.56
N ASP A 166 -7.66 -11.20 12.37
CA ASP A 166 -8.37 -12.28 13.03
C ASP A 166 -9.53 -11.74 13.88
N ARG A 167 -9.29 -10.69 14.69
CA ARG A 167 -10.35 -10.06 15.51
C ARG A 167 -11.50 -9.46 14.71
N LEU A 168 -11.21 -8.86 13.54
CA LEU A 168 -12.26 -8.34 12.67
C LEU A 168 -13.08 -9.45 12.06
N LEU A 169 -12.42 -10.52 11.59
CA LEU A 169 -13.09 -11.65 10.95
C LEU A 169 -13.96 -12.44 11.92
N ASP A 170 -13.54 -12.56 13.18
CA ASP A 170 -14.32 -13.23 14.24
C ASP A 170 -15.64 -12.52 14.56
N LYS A 171 -15.72 -11.20 14.29
CA LYS A 171 -16.92 -10.38 14.53
C LYS A 171 -17.87 -10.29 13.35
N MET A 172 -17.42 -10.65 12.16
CA MET A 172 -18.25 -10.57 10.96
C MET A 172 -19.32 -11.67 10.97
N GLU A 173 -20.59 -11.25 10.97
CA GLU A 173 -21.74 -12.18 10.88
C GLU A 173 -21.78 -12.93 9.55
N THR A 174 -21.32 -12.31 8.47
CA THR A 174 -21.25 -12.90 7.13
C THR A 174 -19.79 -13.06 6.72
N ARG A 175 -19.35 -14.30 6.58
CA ARG A 175 -17.98 -14.59 6.18
C ARG A 175 -17.84 -14.47 4.66
N ASP A 176 -17.05 -13.51 4.20
CA ASP A 176 -16.70 -13.41 2.78
C ASP A 176 -15.79 -14.60 2.40
N PRO A 177 -16.09 -15.37 1.34
CA PRO A 177 -15.26 -16.49 0.88
C PRO A 177 -13.78 -16.16 0.69
N LEU A 178 -13.46 -14.88 0.46
CA LEU A 178 -12.09 -14.40 0.33
C LEU A 178 -11.25 -14.70 1.59
N PHE A 179 -11.86 -14.61 2.76
CA PHE A 179 -11.15 -14.86 4.03
C PHE A 179 -10.81 -16.33 4.21
N ASP A 180 -11.71 -17.23 3.79
CA ASP A 180 -11.45 -18.67 3.84
C ASP A 180 -10.31 -19.07 2.90
N VAL A 181 -10.29 -18.53 1.69
CA VAL A 181 -9.19 -18.73 0.72
C VAL A 181 -7.89 -18.14 1.24
N ALA A 182 -7.93 -16.94 1.82
CA ALA A 182 -6.74 -16.30 2.39
C ALA A 182 -6.16 -17.14 3.54
N GLN A 183 -6.98 -17.64 4.44
CA GLN A 183 -6.55 -18.49 5.55
C GLN A 183 -5.94 -19.80 5.05
N GLN A 184 -6.61 -20.50 4.10
CA GLN A 184 -6.08 -21.74 3.52
C GLN A 184 -4.74 -21.51 2.81
N LEU A 185 -4.60 -20.41 2.08
CA LEU A 185 -3.36 -20.08 1.39
C LEU A 185 -2.22 -19.76 2.38
N GLU A 186 -2.54 -19.08 3.48
CA GLU A 186 -1.58 -18.85 4.56
C GLU A 186 -1.12 -20.18 5.20
N GLU A 187 -2.05 -21.04 5.57
CA GLU A 187 -1.75 -22.36 6.18
C GLU A 187 -0.82 -23.17 5.28
N VAL A 188 -1.17 -23.31 3.99
CA VAL A 188 -0.33 -24.04 3.03
C VAL A 188 1.05 -23.41 2.91
N ALA A 189 1.16 -22.09 2.82
CA ALA A 189 2.44 -21.42 2.67
C ALA A 189 3.35 -21.51 3.92
N LEU A 190 2.77 -21.65 5.10
CA LEU A 190 3.50 -21.83 6.36
C LEU A 190 4.00 -23.26 6.57
N GLU A 191 3.37 -24.25 5.95
CA GLU A 191 3.68 -25.67 6.12
C GLU A 191 4.47 -26.25 4.93
N ASP A 192 4.33 -25.72 3.75
CA ASP A 192 4.93 -26.27 2.54
C ASP A 192 6.45 -26.01 2.48
N PRO A 193 7.27 -27.06 2.31
CA PRO A 193 8.73 -26.95 2.30
C PRO A 193 9.30 -25.97 1.28
N TYR A 194 8.68 -25.81 0.11
CA TYR A 194 9.13 -24.87 -0.92
C TYR A 194 9.05 -23.42 -0.45
N PHE A 195 7.95 -23.04 0.19
CA PHE A 195 7.75 -21.67 0.70
C PHE A 195 8.66 -21.41 1.91
N ILE A 196 8.82 -22.39 2.79
CA ILE A 196 9.71 -22.32 3.96
C ILE A 196 11.17 -22.13 3.50
N GLU A 197 11.65 -22.97 2.56
CA GLU A 197 13.02 -22.89 2.03
C GLU A 197 13.29 -21.55 1.38
N LYS A 198 12.32 -21.04 0.59
CA LYS A 198 12.41 -19.74 -0.10
C LYS A 198 12.01 -18.56 0.76
N ARG A 199 11.58 -18.79 2.00
CA ARG A 199 11.13 -17.75 2.94
C ARG A 199 10.03 -16.87 2.39
N LEU A 200 9.06 -17.48 1.72
CA LEU A 200 7.90 -16.83 1.13
C LEU A 200 6.74 -16.82 2.13
N TYR A 201 6.89 -16.06 3.20
CA TYR A 201 5.86 -15.88 4.22
C TYR A 201 4.90 -14.75 3.85
N PRO A 202 3.63 -14.79 4.34
CA PRO A 202 2.70 -13.68 4.18
C PRO A 202 3.32 -12.37 4.70
N ASN A 203 3.16 -11.30 3.94
CA ASN A 203 3.70 -9.98 4.27
C ASN A 203 2.59 -8.98 4.63
N VAL A 204 2.96 -7.71 4.81
CA VAL A 204 2.02 -6.64 5.15
C VAL A 204 0.90 -6.46 4.13
N ASP A 205 1.20 -6.66 2.83
CA ASP A 205 0.23 -6.44 1.75
C ASP A 205 -0.87 -7.49 1.72
N PHE A 206 -0.54 -8.74 2.14
CA PHE A 206 -1.51 -9.82 2.27
C PHE A 206 -2.62 -9.47 3.26
N TYR A 207 -2.27 -9.17 4.50
CA TYR A 207 -3.26 -8.90 5.54
C TYR A 207 -3.92 -7.52 5.40
N SER A 208 -3.20 -6.50 4.92
CA SER A 208 -3.80 -5.18 4.74
C SER A 208 -4.92 -5.17 3.71
N GLY A 209 -4.76 -5.91 2.61
CA GLY A 209 -5.81 -6.08 1.61
C GLY A 209 -7.06 -6.75 2.18
N VAL A 210 -6.87 -7.83 2.96
CA VAL A 210 -7.95 -8.54 3.64
C VAL A 210 -8.70 -7.62 4.63
N ILE A 211 -7.95 -6.85 5.44
CA ILE A 211 -8.57 -5.90 6.39
C ILE A 211 -9.34 -4.81 5.65
N TYR A 212 -8.77 -4.19 4.61
CA TYR A 212 -9.48 -3.17 3.85
C TYR A 212 -10.78 -3.70 3.25
N ARG A 213 -10.78 -4.93 2.77
CA ARG A 213 -11.99 -5.61 2.30
C ARG A 213 -13.02 -5.77 3.42
N ALA A 214 -12.60 -6.23 4.60
CA ALA A 214 -13.46 -6.39 5.77
C ALA A 214 -14.06 -5.06 6.25
N LEU A 215 -13.32 -3.95 6.09
CA LEU A 215 -13.78 -2.59 6.38
C LEU A 215 -14.73 -2.02 5.30
N GLY A 216 -15.02 -2.76 4.24
CA GLY A 216 -15.82 -2.28 3.10
C GLY A 216 -15.11 -1.24 2.23
N ILE A 217 -13.80 -1.12 2.35
CA ILE A 217 -12.99 -0.19 1.55
C ILE A 217 -12.77 -0.80 0.16
N PRO A 218 -13.16 -0.12 -0.91
CA PRO A 218 -12.98 -0.65 -2.26
C PRO A 218 -11.51 -0.65 -2.67
N GLN A 219 -11.12 -1.59 -3.51
CA GLN A 219 -9.73 -1.81 -3.92
C GLN A 219 -9.06 -0.55 -4.50
N GLN A 220 -9.80 0.28 -5.24
CA GLN A 220 -9.31 1.54 -5.80
C GLN A 220 -8.79 2.52 -4.73
N MET A 221 -9.16 2.32 -3.47
CA MET A 221 -8.71 3.13 -2.34
C MET A 221 -7.49 2.55 -1.61
N PHE A 222 -7.03 1.35 -1.91
CA PHE A 222 -5.94 0.70 -1.18
C PHE A 222 -4.63 1.48 -1.27
N THR A 223 -4.19 1.82 -2.47
CA THR A 223 -3.00 2.66 -2.68
C THR A 223 -3.18 4.06 -2.11
N VAL A 224 -4.41 4.60 -2.12
CA VAL A 224 -4.72 5.90 -1.51
C VAL A 224 -4.54 5.86 0.01
N LEU A 225 -5.01 4.80 0.67
CA LEU A 225 -4.79 4.59 2.11
C LEU A 225 -3.32 4.37 2.45
N PHE A 226 -2.60 3.66 1.58
CA PHE A 226 -1.16 3.55 1.71
C PHE A 226 -0.49 4.93 1.66
N ALA A 227 -0.89 5.81 0.75
CA ALA A 227 -0.37 7.19 0.68
C ALA A 227 -0.67 7.99 1.96
N ILE A 228 -1.88 7.86 2.52
CA ILE A 228 -2.25 8.50 3.79
C ILE A 228 -1.33 8.00 4.93
N GLY A 229 -1.15 6.69 5.05
CA GLY A 229 -0.28 6.09 6.06
C GLY A 229 1.18 6.49 5.88
N ARG A 230 1.70 6.51 4.63
CA ARG A 230 3.11 6.80 4.34
C ARG A 230 3.45 8.28 4.38
N LEU A 231 2.48 9.17 4.32
CA LEU A 231 2.72 10.62 4.32
C LEU A 231 3.60 11.12 5.48
N PRO A 232 3.41 10.71 6.76
CA PRO A 232 4.29 11.12 7.84
C PRO A 232 5.75 10.71 7.62
N GLY A 233 6.00 9.50 7.12
CA GLY A 233 7.35 9.02 6.79
C GLY A 233 7.99 9.83 5.68
N TRP A 234 7.27 10.12 4.60
CA TRP A 234 7.77 11.01 3.53
C TRP A 234 8.14 12.39 4.05
N ILE A 235 7.30 12.96 4.92
CA ILE A 235 7.55 14.27 5.53
C ILE A 235 8.81 14.19 6.41
N ALA A 236 8.93 13.16 7.25
CA ALA A 236 10.08 12.96 8.11
C ALA A 236 11.38 12.87 7.30
N HIS A 237 11.40 12.08 6.23
CA HIS A 237 12.53 11.96 5.33
C HIS A 237 12.86 13.27 4.59
N TRP A 238 11.83 14.04 4.22
CA TRP A 238 12.04 15.34 3.58
C TRP A 238 12.66 16.35 4.55
N VAL A 239 12.17 16.41 5.80
CA VAL A 239 12.71 17.28 6.86
C VAL A 239 14.14 16.90 7.19
N GLU A 240 14.39 15.62 7.47
CA GLU A 240 15.74 15.11 7.78
C GLU A 240 16.74 15.47 6.68
N MET A 241 16.39 15.24 5.42
CA MET A 241 17.24 15.61 4.28
C MET A 241 17.43 17.12 4.18
N HIS A 242 16.39 17.90 4.45
CA HIS A 242 16.42 19.37 4.33
C HIS A 242 17.29 20.02 5.40
N ASP A 243 17.23 19.49 6.62
CA ASP A 243 17.99 19.99 7.78
C ASP A 243 19.42 19.44 7.84
N SER A 244 19.76 18.47 6.98
CA SER A 244 21.10 17.90 6.95
C SER A 244 22.15 18.92 6.50
N PRO A 245 23.22 19.12 7.29
CA PRO A 245 24.32 20.02 6.93
C PRO A 245 25.10 19.55 5.68
N THR A 246 24.98 18.26 5.35
CA THR A 246 25.63 17.64 4.20
C THR A 246 24.70 17.50 2.98
N LYS A 247 23.54 18.15 3.03
CA LYS A 247 22.57 18.10 1.92
C LYS A 247 23.22 18.47 0.58
N ARG A 248 23.03 17.60 -0.39
CA ARG A 248 23.44 17.82 -1.78
C ARG A 248 22.31 17.38 -2.71
N ILE A 249 22.26 18.00 -3.90
CA ILE A 249 21.37 17.53 -4.94
C ILE A 249 21.66 16.07 -5.28
N CYS A 250 20.62 15.26 -5.30
CA CYS A 250 20.73 13.83 -5.62
C CYS A 250 21.03 13.69 -7.11
N ARG A 251 22.19 13.11 -7.41
CA ARG A 251 22.61 12.78 -8.77
C ARG A 251 23.22 11.38 -8.76
N PRO A 252 22.52 10.39 -9.30
CA PRO A 252 23.04 9.03 -9.39
C PRO A 252 24.36 9.01 -10.17
N ARG A 253 25.31 8.22 -9.70
CA ARG A 253 26.53 7.91 -10.46
C ARG A 253 26.19 6.82 -11.46
N GLN A 254 26.73 6.97 -12.67
CA GLN A 254 26.49 6.03 -13.76
C GLN A 254 27.80 5.76 -14.50
N ILE A 255 27.89 4.55 -15.02
CA ILE A 255 28.98 4.13 -15.91
C ILE A 255 28.38 4.00 -17.28
N TYR A 256 28.96 4.73 -18.25
CA TYR A 256 28.56 4.60 -19.64
C TYR A 256 29.05 3.26 -20.20
N THR A 257 28.13 2.44 -20.72
CA THR A 257 28.43 1.12 -21.31
C THR A 257 28.20 1.05 -22.81
N GLY A 258 27.83 2.17 -23.43
CA GLY A 258 27.61 2.28 -24.86
C GLY A 258 28.92 2.48 -25.66
N PRO A 259 28.86 2.53 -26.98
CA PRO A 259 30.00 2.84 -27.85
C PRO A 259 30.60 4.21 -27.50
N THR A 260 31.91 4.29 -27.37
CA THR A 260 32.64 5.55 -27.10
C THR A 260 32.59 6.51 -28.28
N GLU A 261 32.60 5.96 -29.49
CA GLU A 261 32.49 6.72 -30.75
C GLU A 261 31.38 6.15 -31.61
N ARG A 262 30.62 7.03 -32.25
CA ARG A 262 29.63 6.66 -33.28
C ARG A 262 29.74 7.61 -34.44
N LYS A 263 29.68 7.05 -35.66
CA LYS A 263 29.46 7.88 -36.83
C LYS A 263 28.01 8.37 -36.83
N PHE A 264 27.82 9.62 -37.29
CA PHE A 264 26.48 10.10 -37.53
C PHE A 264 25.88 9.31 -38.71
N VAL A 265 24.67 8.78 -38.53
CA VAL A 265 23.90 8.13 -39.60
C VAL A 265 22.73 9.07 -39.89
N ALA A 266 22.54 9.43 -41.15
CA ALA A 266 21.43 10.25 -41.59
C ALA A 266 20.10 9.57 -41.25
N VAL A 267 19.04 10.37 -41.11
CA VAL A 267 17.71 9.83 -40.72
C VAL A 267 17.22 8.80 -41.72
N ASP A 268 17.48 9.04 -42.99
CA ASP A 268 17.06 8.17 -44.10
C ASP A 268 17.87 6.83 -44.19
N ASP A 269 18.98 6.75 -43.46
CA ASP A 269 19.88 5.58 -43.43
C ASP A 269 19.83 4.80 -42.07
N ARG A 270 18.85 5.11 -41.19
CA ARG A 270 18.68 4.49 -39.86
C ARG A 270 17.76 3.28 -39.84
#